data_1173e975bf0e28d3eb400f174d37bf39
#
_entry.id   1173e975bf0e28d3eb400f174d37bf39
#
_cell.length_a   1.000
_cell.length_b   1.000
_cell.length_c   1.000
_cell.angle_alpha   90.00
_cell.angle_beta   90.00
_cell.angle_gamma   90.00
#
_symmetry.space_group_name_H-M   'P 1'
#
loop_
_entity.id
_entity.type
_entity.pdbx_description
1 polymer ?
#
loop_
_entity_poly.entity_id
_entity_poly.type
_entity_poly.pdbx_seq_one_letter_code
_entity_poly.pdbx_strand_id
1 'polypeptide(L)'
;MPGAIVPLYTDPGPVWDRLARAIAQTPDLPFAIILNPDSGAGAAQSDLYVASIPALLLANATLYGYVDTNYARRDAADIDREIGNWINWYGITGIFFDDVAPLDEHAAYYRKLTANARTQGIQATIGNPGTLAPATFVKTFDTLVTYEDPGYPPIASLESAVDRFGLDALAIVVLGAPYDDHAIDALIERAHWIYASERADDAYGALPLAFDSLLDRLHIAHAADFDLHPGL
;
A
#
# COMPACT_ATOMS: atom_id res chain seq x y z
N MET A 1 2.94 -4.14 14.11
CA MET A 1 2.64 -5.51 13.60
C MET A 1 2.70 -5.50 12.08
N PRO A 2 3.43 -6.43 11.43
CA PRO A 2 3.57 -6.42 9.97
C PRO A 2 2.28 -6.82 9.25
N GLY A 3 2.10 -6.32 8.03
CA GLY A 3 0.96 -6.60 7.16
C GLY A 3 1.35 -6.67 5.68
N ALA A 4 0.46 -7.16 4.84
CA ALA A 4 0.67 -7.23 3.41
C ALA A 4 0.09 -5.98 2.71
N ILE A 5 0.91 -5.27 1.93
CA ILE A 5 0.43 -4.28 0.96
C ILE A 5 0.36 -4.95 -0.42
N VAL A 6 -0.79 -4.87 -1.08
CA VAL A 6 -1.03 -5.60 -2.34
C VAL A 6 -1.50 -4.63 -3.41
N PRO A 7 -0.60 -4.22 -4.33
CA PRO A 7 -1.01 -3.55 -5.56
C PRO A 7 -1.81 -4.53 -6.44
N LEU A 8 -3.11 -4.31 -6.58
CA LEU A 8 -4.03 -5.17 -7.32
C LEU A 8 -4.48 -4.45 -8.60
N TYR A 9 -3.53 -4.36 -9.58
CA TYR A 9 -3.72 -3.59 -10.82
C TYR A 9 -4.22 -4.49 -11.98
N THR A 10 -5.14 -5.37 -11.66
CA THR A 10 -5.81 -6.24 -12.63
C THR A 10 -7.32 -6.16 -12.43
N ASP A 11 -8.06 -6.37 -13.50
CA ASP A 11 -9.52 -6.45 -13.42
C ASP A 11 -9.99 -7.58 -12.50
N PRO A 12 -11.15 -7.41 -11.85
CA PRO A 12 -11.77 -8.46 -11.07
C PRO A 12 -11.87 -9.80 -11.81
N GLY A 13 -11.43 -10.86 -11.12
CA GLY A 13 -11.35 -12.21 -11.69
C GLY A 13 -10.57 -13.16 -10.79
N PRO A 14 -9.93 -14.21 -11.34
CA PRO A 14 -9.27 -15.25 -10.53
C PRO A 14 -8.21 -14.76 -9.54
N VAL A 15 -7.52 -13.65 -9.86
CA VAL A 15 -6.53 -13.03 -8.96
C VAL A 15 -7.23 -12.45 -7.73
N TRP A 16 -8.33 -11.75 -7.93
CA TRP A 16 -9.17 -11.20 -6.85
C TRP A 16 -9.75 -12.31 -5.97
N ASP A 17 -10.26 -13.39 -6.58
CA ASP A 17 -10.79 -14.55 -5.85
C ASP A 17 -9.71 -15.22 -4.99
N ARG A 18 -8.47 -15.32 -5.51
CA ARG A 18 -7.34 -15.85 -4.75
C ARG A 18 -7.00 -14.95 -3.58
N LEU A 19 -6.93 -13.64 -3.80
CA LEU A 19 -6.65 -12.67 -2.74
C LEU A 19 -7.73 -12.68 -1.67
N ALA A 20 -9.01 -12.66 -2.04
CA ALA A 20 -10.12 -12.73 -1.08
C ALA A 20 -10.05 -13.98 -0.19
N ARG A 21 -9.69 -15.15 -0.78
CA ARG A 21 -9.48 -16.37 0.00
C ARG A 21 -8.28 -16.25 0.96
N ALA A 22 -7.18 -15.68 0.51
CA ALA A 22 -6.00 -15.49 1.34
C ALA A 22 -6.30 -14.59 2.55
N ILE A 23 -7.00 -13.46 2.35
CA ILE A 23 -7.43 -12.56 3.42
C ILE A 23 -8.34 -13.30 4.44
N ALA A 24 -9.29 -14.08 3.95
CA ALA A 24 -10.21 -14.84 4.80
C ALA A 24 -9.52 -15.95 5.60
N GLN A 25 -8.43 -16.52 5.08
CA GLN A 25 -7.64 -17.57 5.73
C GLN A 25 -6.65 -17.03 6.77
N THR A 26 -6.34 -15.73 6.74
CA THR A 26 -5.42 -15.06 7.67
C THR A 26 -6.11 -13.88 8.36
N PRO A 27 -7.16 -14.11 9.18
CA PRO A 27 -8.02 -13.04 9.71
C PRO A 27 -7.30 -12.05 10.64
N ASP A 28 -6.18 -12.44 11.21
CA ASP A 28 -5.38 -11.60 12.11
C ASP A 28 -4.32 -10.78 11.37
N LEU A 29 -4.01 -11.14 10.10
CA LEU A 29 -3.02 -10.41 9.30
C LEU A 29 -3.66 -9.20 8.62
N PRO A 30 -3.15 -7.97 8.79
CA PRO A 30 -3.69 -6.80 8.12
C PRO A 30 -3.29 -6.75 6.63
N PHE A 31 -4.23 -6.28 5.79
CA PHE A 31 -4.01 -6.07 4.35
C PHE A 31 -4.32 -4.62 3.95
N ALA A 32 -3.40 -4.02 3.20
CA ALA A 32 -3.62 -2.79 2.44
C ALA A 32 -3.71 -3.16 0.94
N ILE A 33 -4.89 -3.04 0.34
CA ILE A 33 -5.14 -3.45 -1.04
C ILE A 33 -5.34 -2.21 -1.90
N ILE A 34 -4.51 -2.04 -2.92
CA ILE A 34 -4.55 -0.87 -3.80
C ILE A 34 -5.24 -1.24 -5.10
N LEU A 35 -6.37 -0.60 -5.38
CA LEU A 35 -7.17 -0.81 -6.58
C LEU A 35 -6.82 0.24 -7.64
N ASN A 36 -6.59 -0.19 -8.88
CA ASN A 36 -6.22 0.69 -9.99
C ASN A 36 -6.87 0.24 -11.30
N PRO A 37 -8.15 0.55 -11.55
CA PRO A 37 -8.86 0.14 -12.77
C PRO A 37 -8.35 0.81 -14.05
N ASP A 38 -7.92 2.07 -13.98
CA ASP A 38 -7.53 2.85 -15.17
C ASP A 38 -6.60 4.02 -14.78
N SER A 39 -5.45 3.71 -14.18
CA SER A 39 -4.54 4.71 -13.58
C SER A 39 -5.28 5.70 -12.66
N GLY A 40 -6.27 5.19 -11.93
CA GLY A 40 -7.17 5.93 -11.07
C GLY A 40 -8.55 5.29 -10.99
N ALA A 41 -9.57 6.07 -10.58
CA ALA A 41 -10.95 5.60 -10.45
C ALA A 41 -11.62 5.27 -11.81
N GLY A 42 -11.01 5.69 -12.92
CA GLY A 42 -11.55 5.59 -14.26
C GLY A 42 -12.42 6.77 -14.67
N ALA A 43 -12.83 6.79 -15.95
CA ALA A 43 -13.68 7.85 -16.52
C ALA A 43 -15.16 7.73 -16.08
N ALA A 44 -15.59 6.54 -15.64
CA ALA A 44 -16.94 6.23 -15.16
C ALA A 44 -16.87 5.07 -14.15
N GLN A 45 -17.90 4.95 -13.33
CA GLN A 45 -18.07 3.80 -12.42
C GLN A 45 -18.09 2.50 -13.21
N SER A 46 -17.32 1.51 -12.75
CA SER A 46 -17.31 0.15 -13.32
C SER A 46 -18.22 -0.78 -12.51
N ASP A 47 -19.25 -1.32 -13.16
CA ASP A 47 -20.16 -2.29 -12.55
C ASP A 47 -19.41 -3.55 -12.08
N LEU A 48 -18.35 -3.94 -12.81
CA LEU A 48 -17.51 -5.09 -12.46
C LEU A 48 -16.80 -4.88 -11.11
N TYR A 49 -16.22 -3.68 -10.89
CA TYR A 49 -15.58 -3.33 -9.62
C TYR A 49 -16.60 -3.22 -8.49
N VAL A 50 -17.74 -2.56 -8.73
CA VAL A 50 -18.84 -2.47 -7.74
C VAL A 50 -19.29 -3.85 -7.28
N ALA A 51 -19.43 -4.80 -8.20
CA ALA A 51 -19.84 -6.16 -7.86
C ALA A 51 -18.76 -6.96 -7.13
N SER A 52 -17.48 -6.66 -7.35
CA SER A 52 -16.36 -7.49 -6.87
C SER A 52 -15.72 -6.98 -5.57
N ILE A 53 -15.73 -5.67 -5.32
CA ILE A 53 -15.15 -5.04 -4.12
C ILE A 53 -15.66 -5.66 -2.82
N PRO A 54 -16.96 -5.99 -2.65
CA PRO A 54 -17.46 -6.59 -1.41
C PRO A 54 -16.74 -7.88 -0.98
N ALA A 55 -16.16 -8.64 -1.92
CA ALA A 55 -15.42 -9.85 -1.60
C ALA A 55 -14.06 -9.58 -0.92
N LEU A 56 -13.52 -8.36 -1.06
CA LEU A 56 -12.27 -7.92 -0.44
C LEU A 56 -12.50 -7.12 0.85
N LEU A 57 -13.74 -6.71 1.16
CA LEU A 57 -14.10 -5.92 2.35
C LEU A 57 -14.23 -6.83 3.58
N LEU A 58 -13.10 -7.40 4.02
CA LEU A 58 -13.01 -8.18 5.26
C LEU A 58 -12.45 -7.30 6.39
N ALA A 59 -12.69 -7.70 7.65
CA ALA A 59 -12.35 -6.88 8.82
C ALA A 59 -10.86 -6.52 8.93
N ASN A 60 -9.99 -7.35 8.36
CA ASN A 60 -8.54 -7.19 8.34
C ASN A 60 -8.00 -6.55 7.05
N ALA A 61 -8.87 -6.06 6.15
CA ALA A 61 -8.47 -5.47 4.88
C ALA A 61 -8.95 -4.01 4.74
N THR A 62 -8.04 -3.13 4.37
CA THR A 62 -8.34 -1.75 3.98
C THR A 62 -8.11 -1.59 2.48
N LEU A 63 -9.10 -1.06 1.77
CA LEU A 63 -9.00 -0.79 0.35
C LEU A 63 -8.58 0.66 0.11
N TYR A 64 -7.61 0.81 -0.79
CA TYR A 64 -7.07 2.09 -1.22
C TYR A 64 -7.38 2.30 -2.70
N GLY A 65 -7.89 3.48 -3.05
CA GLY A 65 -8.00 3.91 -4.43
C GLY A 65 -6.68 4.53 -4.90
N TYR A 66 -6.19 4.09 -6.04
CA TYR A 66 -5.00 4.65 -6.67
C TYR A 66 -5.27 6.07 -7.20
N VAL A 67 -4.35 6.99 -6.97
CA VAL A 67 -4.38 8.36 -7.49
C VAL A 67 -2.97 8.77 -7.90
N ASP A 68 -2.74 8.92 -9.19
CA ASP A 68 -1.49 9.48 -9.72
C ASP A 68 -1.37 10.96 -9.36
N THR A 69 -0.24 11.41 -8.84
CA THR A 69 0.04 12.82 -8.56
C THR A 69 0.93 13.48 -9.61
N ASN A 70 1.43 12.69 -10.56
CA ASN A 70 2.35 13.13 -11.61
C ASN A 70 3.47 14.03 -11.05
N TYR A 71 4.12 13.56 -9.99
CA TYR A 71 5.22 14.27 -9.31
C TYR A 71 4.87 15.71 -8.91
N ALA A 72 3.70 15.89 -8.28
CA ALA A 72 3.14 17.17 -7.85
C ALA A 72 2.75 18.14 -9.00
N ARG A 73 2.55 17.62 -10.22
CA ARG A 73 2.18 18.43 -11.39
C ARG A 73 0.68 18.45 -11.65
N ARG A 74 -0.09 17.52 -11.07
CA ARG A 74 -1.56 17.53 -11.19
C ARG A 74 -2.17 18.63 -10.34
N ASP A 75 -3.26 19.22 -10.86
CA ASP A 75 -4.06 20.18 -10.08
C ASP A 75 -4.72 19.46 -8.89
N ALA A 76 -4.65 20.07 -7.72
CA ALA A 76 -5.26 19.52 -6.51
C ALA A 76 -6.79 19.34 -6.65
N ALA A 77 -7.47 20.21 -7.41
CA ALA A 77 -8.91 20.11 -7.63
C ALA A 77 -9.29 18.90 -8.50
N ASP A 78 -8.41 18.48 -9.43
CA ASP A 78 -8.62 17.27 -10.23
C ASP A 78 -8.43 16.01 -9.38
N ILE A 79 -7.43 16.02 -8.49
CA ILE A 79 -7.20 14.95 -7.51
C ILE A 79 -8.37 14.88 -6.52
N ASP A 80 -8.83 16.01 -5.99
CA ASP A 80 -9.97 16.06 -5.08
C ASP A 80 -11.25 15.47 -5.71
N ARG A 81 -11.47 15.72 -7.01
CA ARG A 81 -12.60 15.15 -7.77
C ARG A 81 -12.45 13.64 -7.93
N GLU A 82 -11.25 13.15 -8.22
CA GLU A 82 -10.98 11.72 -8.37
C GLU A 82 -11.14 10.99 -7.03
N ILE A 83 -10.71 11.57 -5.91
CA ILE A 83 -10.98 11.05 -4.57
C ILE A 83 -12.49 10.96 -4.32
N GLY A 84 -13.24 11.98 -4.72
CA GLY A 84 -14.70 11.96 -4.67
C GLY A 84 -15.32 10.83 -5.49
N ASN A 85 -14.75 10.48 -6.65
CA ASN A 85 -15.18 9.33 -7.45
C ASN A 85 -14.92 8.00 -6.70
N TRP A 86 -13.74 7.82 -6.11
CA TRP A 86 -13.43 6.63 -5.31
C TRP A 86 -14.43 6.41 -4.17
N ILE A 87 -14.79 7.49 -3.46
CA ILE A 87 -15.77 7.45 -2.37
C ILE A 87 -17.17 7.14 -2.91
N ASN A 88 -17.64 7.91 -3.90
CA ASN A 88 -19.02 7.84 -4.36
C ASN A 88 -19.34 6.58 -5.18
N TRP A 89 -18.38 6.10 -5.97
CA TRP A 89 -18.57 4.93 -6.84
C TRP A 89 -18.32 3.61 -6.13
N TYR A 90 -17.33 3.59 -5.24
CA TYR A 90 -16.80 2.33 -4.70
C TYR A 90 -16.80 2.26 -3.17
N GLY A 91 -17.13 3.35 -2.48
CA GLY A 91 -17.11 3.39 -1.01
C GLY A 91 -15.71 3.27 -0.39
N ILE A 92 -14.66 3.61 -1.16
CA ILE A 92 -13.28 3.51 -0.72
C ILE A 92 -12.98 4.57 0.34
N THR A 93 -12.27 4.17 1.41
CA THR A 93 -11.90 5.03 2.53
C THR A 93 -10.39 5.22 2.69
N GLY A 94 -9.58 4.57 1.86
CA GLY A 94 -8.14 4.75 1.77
C GLY A 94 -7.75 5.34 0.41
N ILE A 95 -6.68 6.15 0.35
CA ILE A 95 -6.10 6.64 -0.91
C ILE A 95 -4.62 6.32 -0.95
N PHE A 96 -4.20 5.75 -2.07
CA PHE A 96 -2.81 5.56 -2.43
C PHE A 96 -2.42 6.62 -3.45
N PHE A 97 -1.58 7.57 -3.02
CA PHE A 97 -1.02 8.61 -3.87
C PHE A 97 0.26 8.11 -4.50
N ASP A 98 0.24 7.91 -5.81
CA ASP A 98 1.39 7.47 -6.58
C ASP A 98 2.15 8.63 -7.22
N ASP A 99 3.33 8.34 -7.78
CA ASP A 99 4.21 9.33 -8.39
C ASP A 99 4.47 10.53 -7.48
N VAL A 100 4.75 10.26 -6.19
CA VAL A 100 5.05 11.31 -5.21
C VAL A 100 6.45 11.85 -5.44
N ALA A 101 6.58 13.17 -5.75
CA ALA A 101 7.88 13.84 -5.84
C ALA A 101 8.51 14.00 -4.44
N PRO A 102 9.61 13.30 -4.10
CA PRO A 102 10.21 13.34 -2.77
C PRO A 102 11.14 14.56 -2.59
N LEU A 103 10.61 15.76 -2.79
CA LEU A 103 11.35 17.02 -2.68
C LEU A 103 10.71 17.92 -1.61
N ASP A 104 11.55 18.61 -0.82
CA ASP A 104 11.09 19.48 0.28
C ASP A 104 10.05 20.50 -0.16
N GLU A 105 10.23 21.07 -1.33
CA GLU A 105 9.35 22.09 -1.92
C GLU A 105 7.93 21.59 -2.21
N HIS A 106 7.75 20.28 -2.42
CA HIS A 106 6.45 19.67 -2.69
C HIS A 106 5.72 19.18 -1.43
N ALA A 107 6.35 19.13 -0.28
CA ALA A 107 5.73 18.64 0.95
C ALA A 107 4.44 19.42 1.32
N ALA A 108 4.38 20.72 1.04
CA ALA A 108 3.18 21.53 1.29
C ALA A 108 2.01 21.13 0.38
N TYR A 109 2.28 20.79 -0.90
CA TYR A 109 1.28 20.29 -1.83
C TYR A 109 0.66 18.99 -1.33
N TYR A 110 1.46 18.00 -0.95
CA TYR A 110 0.97 16.72 -0.45
C TYR A 110 0.23 16.83 0.87
N ARG A 111 0.69 17.67 1.81
CA ARG A 111 -0.08 17.96 3.04
C ARG A 111 -1.45 18.54 2.76
N LYS A 112 -1.57 19.39 1.72
CA LYS A 112 -2.87 19.92 1.30
C LYS A 112 -3.75 18.80 0.73
N LEU A 113 -3.22 17.93 -0.13
CA LEU A 113 -3.97 16.80 -0.70
C LEU A 113 -4.50 15.87 0.39
N THR A 114 -3.64 15.46 1.33
CA THR A 114 -4.06 14.57 2.42
C THR A 114 -5.08 15.23 3.35
N ALA A 115 -4.93 16.52 3.64
CA ALA A 115 -5.91 17.28 4.41
C ALA A 115 -7.27 17.34 3.68
N ASN A 116 -7.29 17.63 2.38
CA ASN A 116 -8.50 17.63 1.57
C ASN A 116 -9.16 16.24 1.53
N ALA A 117 -8.37 15.17 1.33
CA ALA A 117 -8.85 13.79 1.37
C ALA A 117 -9.56 13.47 2.70
N ARG A 118 -8.96 13.89 3.82
CA ARG A 118 -9.57 13.74 5.16
C ARG A 118 -10.93 14.47 5.27
N THR A 119 -11.04 15.67 4.73
CA THR A 119 -12.33 16.41 4.75
C THR A 119 -13.42 15.74 3.93
N GLN A 120 -13.05 14.94 2.93
CA GLN A 120 -13.96 14.12 2.14
C GLN A 120 -14.33 12.78 2.81
N GLY A 121 -13.70 12.41 3.93
CA GLY A 121 -13.99 11.17 4.66
C GLY A 121 -12.95 10.05 4.47
N ILE A 122 -11.81 10.32 3.81
CA ILE A 122 -10.71 9.35 3.72
C ILE A 122 -10.09 9.14 5.11
N GLN A 123 -9.93 7.88 5.49
CA GLN A 123 -9.46 7.45 6.80
C GLN A 123 -7.98 7.07 6.81
N ALA A 124 -7.44 6.64 5.66
CA ALA A 124 -6.06 6.20 5.53
C ALA A 124 -5.42 6.71 4.23
N THR A 125 -4.14 7.07 4.29
CA THR A 125 -3.38 7.56 3.14
C THR A 125 -2.02 6.88 3.05
N ILE A 126 -1.67 6.44 1.85
CA ILE A 126 -0.33 5.96 1.51
C ILE A 126 0.24 6.91 0.46
N GLY A 127 1.48 7.34 0.63
CA GLY A 127 2.22 8.06 -0.40
C GLY A 127 3.33 7.18 -0.96
N ASN A 128 3.46 7.13 -2.28
CA ASN A 128 4.49 6.36 -2.96
C ASN A 128 5.50 7.24 -3.70
N PRO A 129 6.60 7.64 -3.06
CA PRO A 129 7.77 8.18 -3.75
C PRO A 129 8.68 7.08 -4.31
N GLY A 130 8.48 5.79 -3.98
CA GLY A 130 9.36 4.68 -4.34
C GLY A 130 10.76 4.73 -3.74
N THR A 131 11.07 5.77 -2.97
CA THR A 131 12.39 6.04 -2.39
C THR A 131 12.27 6.80 -1.07
N LEU A 132 13.39 6.92 -0.35
CA LEU A 132 13.45 7.62 0.93
C LEU A 132 13.15 9.12 0.76
N ALA A 133 11.99 9.56 1.22
CA ALA A 133 11.59 10.97 1.18
C ALA A 133 12.31 11.84 2.24
N PRO A 134 12.39 13.17 2.07
CA PRO A 134 12.91 14.10 3.06
C PRO A 134 12.09 14.11 4.36
N ALA A 135 12.70 14.58 5.45
CA ALA A 135 12.04 14.68 6.77
C ALA A 135 10.82 15.62 6.77
N THR A 136 10.70 16.52 5.82
CA THR A 136 9.50 17.37 5.62
C THR A 136 8.24 16.58 5.29
N PHE A 137 8.37 15.30 4.88
CA PHE A 137 7.25 14.39 4.64
C PHE A 137 6.75 13.66 5.89
N VAL A 138 7.44 13.79 7.02
CA VAL A 138 6.97 13.22 8.30
C VAL A 138 5.53 13.68 8.57
N LYS A 139 4.63 12.71 8.81
CA LYS A 139 3.18 12.92 9.03
C LYS A 139 2.43 13.57 7.85
N THR A 140 3.00 13.55 6.64
CA THR A 140 2.28 13.96 5.42
C THR A 140 1.30 12.90 4.99
N PHE A 141 1.69 11.64 5.05
CA PHE A 141 0.86 10.47 4.83
C PHE A 141 0.87 9.61 6.10
N ASP A 142 -0.08 8.69 6.24
CA ASP A 142 -0.05 7.71 7.33
C ASP A 142 1.04 6.66 7.08
N THR A 143 1.25 6.33 5.80
CA THR A 143 2.28 5.39 5.35
C THR A 143 3.03 5.97 4.15
N LEU A 144 4.34 5.71 4.08
CA LEU A 144 5.20 6.02 2.94
C LEU A 144 5.82 4.74 2.39
N VAL A 145 5.71 4.54 1.07
CA VAL A 145 6.49 3.53 0.35
C VAL A 145 7.90 4.10 0.16
N THR A 146 8.81 3.68 1.01
CA THR A 146 10.19 4.20 1.02
C THR A 146 11.16 3.40 0.17
N TYR A 147 10.68 2.32 -0.43
CA TYR A 147 11.39 1.52 -1.40
C TYR A 147 10.39 0.84 -2.34
N GLU A 148 10.56 1.03 -3.62
CA GLU A 148 9.89 0.30 -4.70
C GLU A 148 10.87 0.14 -5.86
N ASP A 149 11.58 -0.99 -5.90
CA ASP A 149 12.66 -1.19 -6.87
C ASP A 149 12.96 -2.70 -7.05
N PRO A 150 13.66 -3.12 -8.12
CA PRO A 150 14.16 -4.47 -8.26
C PRO A 150 15.18 -4.86 -7.18
N GLY A 151 14.99 -6.07 -6.62
CA GLY A 151 15.86 -6.61 -5.58
C GLY A 151 15.50 -6.14 -4.17
N TYR A 152 16.15 -6.74 -3.18
CA TYR A 152 15.95 -6.36 -1.78
C TYR A 152 16.75 -5.09 -1.43
N PRO A 153 16.16 -4.16 -0.65
CA PRO A 153 16.86 -2.95 -0.23
C PRO A 153 18.04 -3.25 0.68
N PRO A 154 19.12 -2.45 0.64
CA PRO A 154 20.19 -2.50 1.63
C PRO A 154 19.63 -2.21 3.04
N ILE A 155 20.09 -2.98 4.05
CA ILE A 155 19.65 -2.80 5.45
C ILE A 155 19.84 -1.36 5.94
N ALA A 156 20.96 -0.72 5.61
CA ALA A 156 21.23 0.68 6.02
C ALA A 156 20.18 1.67 5.46
N SER A 157 19.59 1.38 4.29
CA SER A 157 18.51 2.21 3.74
C SER A 157 17.22 2.05 4.54
N LEU A 158 16.90 0.81 4.96
CA LEU A 158 15.76 0.52 5.82
C LEU A 158 15.91 1.18 7.20
N GLU A 159 17.09 1.08 7.82
CA GLU A 159 17.39 1.73 9.10
C GLU A 159 17.23 3.25 9.00
N SER A 160 17.74 3.86 7.93
CA SER A 160 17.56 5.30 7.68
C SER A 160 16.10 5.71 7.53
N ALA A 161 15.25 4.85 6.95
CA ALA A 161 13.82 5.08 6.83
C ALA A 161 13.12 4.97 8.20
N VAL A 162 13.45 3.94 8.98
CA VAL A 162 12.92 3.75 10.35
C VAL A 162 13.28 4.93 11.25
N ASP A 163 14.54 5.36 11.23
CA ASP A 163 15.01 6.51 12.02
C ASP A 163 14.27 7.80 11.68
N ARG A 164 13.88 7.96 10.42
CA ARG A 164 13.22 9.19 9.93
C ARG A 164 11.72 9.20 10.14
N PHE A 165 11.04 8.10 9.89
CA PHE A 165 9.57 8.05 9.82
C PHE A 165 8.93 7.18 10.90
N GLY A 166 9.70 6.28 11.52
CA GLY A 166 9.18 5.22 12.40
C GLY A 166 8.67 4.02 11.61
N LEU A 167 8.81 2.83 12.16
CA LEU A 167 8.47 1.55 11.53
C LEU A 167 7.02 1.50 11.05
N ASP A 168 6.08 1.96 11.88
CA ASP A 168 4.64 1.86 11.60
C ASP A 168 4.19 2.70 10.39
N ALA A 169 4.99 3.67 9.98
CA ALA A 169 4.71 4.54 8.83
C ALA A 169 5.36 4.04 7.52
N LEU A 170 5.97 2.86 7.49
CA LEU A 170 6.77 2.40 6.34
C LEU A 170 6.10 1.28 5.58
N ALA A 171 6.19 1.38 4.25
CA ALA A 171 5.90 0.31 3.30
C ALA A 171 7.13 0.05 2.42
N ILE A 172 7.36 -1.22 2.10
CA ILE A 172 8.43 -1.70 1.23
C ILE A 172 7.83 -2.57 0.14
N VAL A 173 8.14 -2.25 -1.10
CA VAL A 173 7.72 -2.98 -2.30
C VAL A 173 8.97 -3.50 -3.02
N VAL A 174 9.19 -4.80 -2.97
CA VAL A 174 10.31 -5.49 -3.63
C VAL A 174 9.83 -6.12 -4.92
N LEU A 175 10.52 -5.85 -6.03
CA LEU A 175 10.18 -6.36 -7.35
C LEU A 175 11.32 -7.22 -7.89
N GLY A 176 11.00 -8.19 -8.75
CA GLY A 176 11.99 -8.98 -9.50
C GLY A 176 13.01 -9.73 -8.65
N ALA A 177 12.71 -10.01 -7.38
CA ALA A 177 13.60 -10.70 -6.45
C ALA A 177 13.07 -12.10 -6.13
N PRO A 178 13.89 -13.15 -6.20
CA PRO A 178 13.51 -14.46 -5.68
C PRO A 178 13.11 -14.36 -4.20
N TYR A 179 12.10 -15.12 -3.80
CA TYR A 179 11.69 -15.17 -2.40
C TYR A 179 12.83 -15.70 -1.52
N ASP A 180 13.12 -14.99 -0.42
CA ASP A 180 14.17 -15.33 0.54
C ASP A 180 13.68 -15.03 1.96
N ASP A 181 13.59 -16.06 2.80
CA ASP A 181 13.09 -15.95 4.18
C ASP A 181 13.87 -14.94 5.02
N HIS A 182 15.21 -14.92 4.89
CA HIS A 182 16.05 -14.02 5.69
C HIS A 182 15.89 -12.57 5.24
N ALA A 183 15.74 -12.35 3.94
CA ALA A 183 15.47 -11.02 3.42
C ALA A 183 14.07 -10.53 3.85
N ILE A 184 13.05 -11.38 3.81
CA ILE A 184 11.70 -11.05 4.30
C ILE A 184 11.71 -10.74 5.80
N ASP A 185 12.44 -11.51 6.63
CA ASP A 185 12.58 -11.21 8.06
C ASP A 185 13.20 -9.83 8.29
N ALA A 186 14.22 -9.46 7.51
CA ALA A 186 14.85 -8.16 7.62
C ALA A 186 13.89 -7.00 7.24
N LEU A 187 12.94 -7.23 6.32
CA LEU A 187 11.87 -6.27 6.01
C LEU A 187 10.86 -6.17 7.16
N ILE A 188 10.41 -7.31 7.71
CA ILE A 188 9.43 -7.41 8.80
C ILE A 188 9.89 -6.64 10.04
N GLU A 189 11.18 -6.70 10.35
CA GLU A 189 11.76 -5.95 11.47
C GLU A 189 11.79 -4.43 11.25
N ARG A 190 11.59 -3.94 10.00
CA ARG A 190 11.85 -2.55 9.62
C ARG A 190 10.73 -1.86 8.85
N ALA A 191 9.63 -2.55 8.57
CA ALA A 191 8.47 -1.95 7.91
C ALA A 191 7.16 -2.59 8.38
N HIS A 192 6.09 -1.79 8.38
CA HIS A 192 4.75 -2.27 8.69
C HIS A 192 4.13 -2.99 7.49
N TRP A 193 4.28 -2.44 6.28
CA TRP A 193 3.67 -2.98 5.07
C TRP A 193 4.72 -3.55 4.13
N ILE A 194 4.51 -4.79 3.69
CA ILE A 194 5.47 -5.50 2.84
C ILE A 194 4.76 -6.11 1.63
N TYR A 195 5.36 -5.91 0.47
CA TYR A 195 5.10 -6.65 -0.76
C TYR A 195 6.42 -7.13 -1.33
N ALA A 196 6.50 -8.39 -1.75
CA ALA A 196 7.67 -8.93 -2.41
C ALA A 196 7.23 -9.85 -3.56
N SER A 197 7.74 -9.58 -4.76
CA SER A 197 7.39 -10.29 -5.98
C SER A 197 8.64 -10.69 -6.75
N GLU A 198 8.67 -11.91 -7.23
CA GLU A 198 9.69 -12.43 -8.15
C GLU A 198 9.54 -11.84 -9.56
N ARG A 199 8.40 -11.18 -9.83
CA ARG A 199 8.10 -10.54 -11.10
C ARG A 199 8.71 -9.16 -11.16
N ALA A 200 9.49 -8.89 -12.21
CA ALA A 200 9.96 -7.55 -12.54
C ALA A 200 8.95 -6.87 -13.50
N ASP A 201 8.52 -7.63 -14.51
CA ASP A 201 7.50 -7.19 -15.46
C ASP A 201 6.12 -7.70 -14.99
N ASP A 202 5.08 -6.88 -15.16
CA ASP A 202 3.70 -7.19 -14.74
C ASP A 202 3.60 -7.60 -13.26
N ALA A 203 4.37 -6.94 -12.41
CA ALA A 203 4.47 -7.26 -10.98
C ALA A 203 3.13 -7.07 -10.23
N TYR A 204 2.21 -6.29 -10.78
CA TYR A 204 0.94 -5.90 -10.17
C TYR A 204 -0.30 -6.49 -10.86
N GLY A 205 -0.14 -7.12 -12.03
CA GLY A 205 -1.22 -7.81 -12.75
C GLY A 205 -1.51 -9.21 -12.23
N ALA A 206 -0.69 -9.74 -11.32
CA ALA A 206 -0.86 -11.04 -10.68
C ALA A 206 -0.22 -11.06 -9.30
N LEU A 207 -0.74 -11.89 -8.39
CA LEU A 207 -0.08 -12.12 -7.09
C LEU A 207 1.30 -12.78 -7.29
N PRO A 208 2.27 -12.48 -6.38
CA PRO A 208 3.58 -13.14 -6.40
C PRO A 208 3.47 -14.67 -6.43
N LEU A 209 4.45 -15.35 -7.00
CA LEU A 209 4.49 -16.81 -7.01
C LEU A 209 4.59 -17.37 -5.58
N ALA A 210 5.42 -16.72 -4.74
CA ALA A 210 5.60 -17.06 -3.32
C ALA A 210 4.64 -16.29 -2.39
N PHE A 211 3.47 -15.82 -2.88
CA PHE A 211 2.54 -15.02 -2.08
C PHE A 211 2.11 -15.72 -0.79
N ASP A 212 1.78 -17.01 -0.87
CA ASP A 212 1.36 -17.79 0.30
C ASP A 212 2.51 -17.89 1.33
N SER A 213 3.77 -18.10 0.86
CA SER A 213 4.96 -18.11 1.75
C SER A 213 5.22 -16.76 2.41
N LEU A 214 4.99 -15.66 1.70
CA LEU A 214 5.06 -14.32 2.27
C LEU A 214 4.02 -14.12 3.38
N LEU A 215 2.77 -14.53 3.13
CA LEU A 215 1.70 -14.41 4.13
C LEU A 215 1.97 -15.27 5.36
N ASP A 216 2.45 -16.51 5.18
CA ASP A 216 2.86 -17.39 6.29
C ASP A 216 3.94 -16.73 7.15
N ARG A 217 4.94 -16.09 6.51
CA ARG A 217 6.03 -15.42 7.24
C ARG A 217 5.57 -14.21 8.01
N LEU A 218 4.71 -13.38 7.39
CA LEU A 218 4.09 -12.23 8.06
C LEU A 218 3.20 -12.66 9.23
N HIS A 219 2.43 -13.75 9.06
CA HIS A 219 1.55 -14.28 10.10
C HIS A 219 2.34 -14.81 11.30
N ILE A 220 3.45 -15.52 11.09
CA ILE A 220 4.35 -15.99 12.17
C ILE A 220 4.88 -14.79 12.97
N ALA A 221 5.34 -13.74 12.29
CA ALA A 221 5.85 -12.54 12.95
C ALA A 221 4.76 -11.78 13.71
N HIS A 222 3.54 -11.74 13.16
CA HIS A 222 2.38 -11.13 13.81
C HIS A 222 2.01 -11.88 15.11
N ALA A 223 1.98 -13.21 15.10
CA ALA A 223 1.70 -14.02 16.27
C ALA A 223 2.76 -13.86 17.38
N ALA A 224 4.05 -13.78 16.99
CA ALA A 224 5.14 -13.56 17.93
C ALA A 224 5.07 -12.19 18.66
N ASP A 225 4.62 -11.14 17.97
CA ASP A 225 4.45 -9.81 18.55
C ASP A 225 3.26 -9.78 19.54
N PHE A 226 2.19 -10.48 19.24
CA PHE A 226 1.02 -10.61 20.13
C PHE A 226 1.36 -11.33 21.44
N ASP A 227 2.20 -12.38 21.39
CA ASP A 227 2.62 -13.13 22.59
C ASP A 227 3.55 -12.29 23.50
N LEU A 228 4.29 -11.33 22.94
CA LEU A 228 5.15 -10.41 23.69
C LEU A 228 4.38 -9.25 24.34
N HIS A 229 3.20 -8.90 23.82
CA HIS A 229 2.39 -7.77 24.27
C HIS A 229 0.90 -8.14 24.42
N PRO A 230 0.53 -9.12 25.27
CA PRO A 230 -0.86 -9.53 25.43
C PRO A 230 -1.65 -8.43 26.14
N GLY A 231 -2.40 -7.62 25.38
CA GLY A 231 -3.37 -6.66 25.95
C GLY A 231 -3.15 -5.18 25.66
N LEU A 232 -2.50 -4.82 24.55
CA LEU A 232 -2.56 -3.46 24.00
C LEU A 232 -3.79 -3.27 23.12
#